data_74a037ef949303e3a3a7504b70eca2af
#
_entry.id   74a037ef949303e3a3a7504b70eca2af
#
_cell.length_a   1.000
_cell.length_b   1.000
_cell.length_c   1.000
_cell.angle_alpha   90.00
_cell.angle_beta   90.00
_cell.angle_gamma   90.00
#
_symmetry.space_group_name_H-M   'P 1'
#
loop_
_entity.id
_entity.type
_entity.pdbx_description
1 polymer ?
#
loop_
_entity_poly.entity_id
_entity_poly.type
_entity_poly.pdbx_seq_one_letter_code
_entity_poly.pdbx_strand_id
1 'polypeptide(L)'
;MPKEYEWIKLEKGIRCRKHPTRKHGIKADVYYVLRFSVDGKMVQEALGWASEGMTLARARVELAKLREAKRSGLGARSLREKRQKVEAERRAEEKAATETQENLITVGEFWETEYLPAQSHKSEGSIVAEKNLWKKWIAPKIATLPLRLLNPSHLEPIKACMISEQKAEATIKYAMAVISQVWTHAERMGLVNSPSPTKQVVLPKKDNKRQRYLSKDEADQLLSVLKSRSPVTHDMSILALDCGLRFGEIAALTWGDCDLNRRQLFIRDPKARANRFAFMTERVYQVLSTLQRRASSELIFPDINGKKMERISNSFRKTADELFNQNVSDLRLRVCFHTLRHTFASRLVNSGVSLYEVKELMGHSDFSMTQRYSHLSPEGLRTAIKNLDEN
;
A
#
# COMPACT_ATOMS: atom_id res chain seq x y z
N MET A 1 -7.23 -57.39 -22.83
CA MET A 1 -5.96 -57.82 -23.44
C MET A 1 -5.47 -56.73 -24.35
N PRO A 2 -4.19 -56.33 -24.31
CA PRO A 2 -3.65 -55.38 -25.29
C PRO A 2 -3.64 -56.07 -26.66
N LYS A 3 -4.25 -55.40 -27.68
CA LYS A 3 -4.25 -55.88 -29.04
C LYS A 3 -2.79 -55.97 -29.51
N GLU A 4 -2.27 -57.18 -29.81
CA GLU A 4 -1.00 -57.38 -30.47
C GLU A 4 -1.12 -56.79 -31.87
N TYR A 5 -0.41 -55.68 -32.08
CA TYR A 5 -0.34 -55.07 -33.42
C TYR A 5 0.76 -55.80 -34.23
N GLU A 6 0.40 -56.29 -35.38
CA GLU A 6 1.36 -56.90 -36.28
C GLU A 6 2.29 -55.82 -36.88
N TRP A 7 3.58 -55.93 -36.56
CA TRP A 7 4.61 -55.00 -37.02
C TRP A 7 5.23 -55.46 -38.33
N ILE A 8 5.01 -54.70 -39.39
CA ILE A 8 5.57 -54.98 -40.72
C ILE A 8 6.94 -54.29 -40.83
N LYS A 9 7.96 -55.05 -41.13
CA LYS A 9 9.30 -54.55 -41.43
C LYS A 9 9.29 -54.01 -42.89
N LEU A 10 9.50 -52.70 -43.04
CA LEU A 10 9.62 -52.07 -44.37
C LEU A 10 11.06 -52.10 -44.86
N GLU A 11 11.99 -51.71 -44.01
CA GLU A 11 13.44 -51.68 -44.28
C GLU A 11 14.25 -51.91 -43.01
N LYS A 12 15.59 -51.98 -43.14
CA LYS A 12 16.48 -52.11 -41.99
C LYS A 12 16.42 -50.89 -41.07
N GLY A 13 15.72 -51.05 -39.92
CA GLY A 13 15.54 -49.95 -38.97
C GLY A 13 14.24 -49.21 -39.11
N ILE A 14 13.34 -49.51 -40.07
CA ILE A 14 12.04 -48.90 -40.21
C ILE A 14 10.95 -49.97 -40.16
N ARG A 15 10.00 -49.82 -39.26
CA ARG A 15 8.82 -50.66 -39.14
C ARG A 15 7.57 -49.83 -39.23
N CYS A 16 6.46 -50.47 -39.60
CA CYS A 16 5.15 -49.85 -39.55
C CYS A 16 4.09 -50.80 -39.04
N ARG A 17 2.95 -50.26 -38.70
CA ARG A 17 1.70 -50.98 -38.44
C ARG A 17 0.54 -50.26 -39.13
N LYS A 18 -0.45 -51.02 -39.56
CA LYS A 18 -1.68 -50.47 -40.12
C LYS A 18 -2.68 -50.20 -39.03
N HIS A 19 -3.44 -49.14 -39.14
CA HIS A 19 -4.55 -48.86 -38.22
C HIS A 19 -5.73 -49.77 -38.58
N PRO A 20 -6.42 -50.43 -37.65
CA PRO A 20 -7.49 -51.39 -37.94
C PRO A 20 -8.71 -50.74 -38.64
N THR A 21 -9.03 -49.49 -38.32
CA THR A 21 -10.24 -48.79 -38.82
C THR A 21 -9.95 -47.46 -39.49
N ARG A 22 -8.89 -46.75 -39.11
CA ARG A 22 -8.52 -45.43 -39.64
C ARG A 22 -7.91 -45.59 -41.02
N LYS A 23 -8.41 -44.77 -42.01
CA LYS A 23 -7.92 -44.74 -43.36
C LYS A 23 -7.21 -43.42 -43.67
N HIS A 24 -6.23 -43.49 -44.55
CA HIS A 24 -5.58 -42.34 -45.19
C HIS A 24 -5.76 -42.46 -46.68
N GLY A 25 -6.65 -41.70 -47.27
CA GLY A 25 -7.18 -41.94 -48.60
C GLY A 25 -7.89 -43.29 -48.68
N ILE A 26 -7.57 -44.09 -49.71
CA ILE A 26 -8.17 -45.42 -49.98
C ILE A 26 -7.53 -46.51 -49.10
N LYS A 27 -6.31 -46.29 -48.54
CA LYS A 27 -5.56 -47.28 -47.80
C LYS A 27 -5.70 -47.10 -46.30
N ALA A 28 -5.46 -48.20 -45.52
CA ALA A 28 -5.37 -48.11 -44.06
C ALA A 28 -4.27 -47.15 -43.67
N ASP A 29 -4.51 -46.30 -42.64
CA ASP A 29 -3.50 -45.40 -42.11
C ASP A 29 -2.31 -46.17 -41.53
N VAL A 30 -1.10 -45.70 -41.78
CA VAL A 30 0.13 -46.40 -41.43
C VAL A 30 0.89 -45.62 -40.38
N TYR A 31 1.22 -46.29 -39.29
CA TYR A 31 2.05 -45.75 -38.23
C TYR A 31 3.51 -46.17 -38.36
N TYR A 32 4.42 -45.21 -38.48
CA TYR A 32 5.85 -45.48 -38.66
C TYR A 32 6.59 -45.43 -37.34
N VAL A 33 7.53 -46.36 -37.19
CA VAL A 33 8.46 -46.40 -36.04
C VAL A 33 9.89 -46.69 -36.53
N LEU A 34 10.85 -46.11 -35.82
CA LEU A 34 12.27 -46.43 -36.02
C LEU A 34 12.74 -47.48 -35.01
N ARG A 35 13.57 -48.43 -35.46
CA ARG A 35 14.25 -49.40 -34.63
C ARG A 35 15.76 -49.31 -34.88
N PHE A 36 16.48 -48.82 -33.90
CA PHE A 36 17.92 -48.56 -33.99
C PHE A 36 18.60 -48.79 -32.62
N SER A 37 19.93 -48.80 -32.61
CA SER A 37 20.69 -49.02 -31.38
C SER A 37 21.17 -47.71 -30.82
N VAL A 38 20.86 -47.46 -29.54
CA VAL A 38 21.37 -46.36 -28.72
C VAL A 38 22.16 -46.99 -27.55
N ASP A 39 23.42 -46.63 -27.41
CA ASP A 39 24.34 -47.13 -26.37
C ASP A 39 24.32 -48.67 -26.21
N GLY A 40 24.35 -49.38 -27.34
CA GLY A 40 24.36 -50.86 -27.37
C GLY A 40 22.99 -51.53 -27.23
N LYS A 41 21.95 -50.79 -26.83
CA LYS A 41 20.58 -51.31 -26.66
C LYS A 41 19.71 -50.98 -27.87
N MET A 42 18.92 -51.96 -28.31
CA MET A 42 17.94 -51.74 -29.37
C MET A 42 16.72 -51.00 -28.84
N VAL A 43 16.44 -49.83 -29.35
CA VAL A 43 15.28 -49.01 -29.02
C VAL A 43 14.30 -48.93 -30.19
N GLN A 44 13.03 -48.77 -29.89
CA GLN A 44 11.98 -48.53 -30.88
C GLN A 44 11.27 -47.24 -30.52
N GLU A 45 11.31 -46.27 -31.45
CA GLU A 45 10.73 -44.94 -31.23
C GLU A 45 9.73 -44.58 -32.30
N ALA A 46 8.67 -43.94 -31.88
CA ALA A 46 7.53 -43.53 -32.69
C ALA A 46 7.85 -42.31 -33.56
N LEU A 47 7.56 -42.39 -34.87
CA LEU A 47 7.62 -41.25 -35.76
C LEU A 47 6.26 -40.54 -35.93
N GLY A 48 5.18 -41.32 -36.14
CA GLY A 48 3.83 -40.79 -36.33
C GLY A 48 3.06 -41.50 -37.45
N TRP A 49 1.86 -40.99 -37.75
CA TRP A 49 0.95 -41.54 -38.72
C TRP A 49 1.16 -40.95 -40.15
N ALA A 50 0.84 -41.75 -41.16
CA ALA A 50 0.86 -41.28 -42.54
C ALA A 50 -0.15 -40.12 -42.75
N SER A 51 -1.29 -40.15 -42.10
CA SER A 51 -2.27 -39.08 -42.12
C SER A 51 -1.77 -37.75 -41.46
N GLU A 52 -0.72 -37.83 -40.63
CA GLU A 52 -0.02 -36.69 -40.02
C GLU A 52 1.19 -36.24 -40.85
N GLY A 53 1.25 -36.70 -42.07
CA GLY A 53 2.30 -36.33 -43.01
C GLY A 53 3.59 -37.14 -42.92
N MET A 54 3.60 -38.25 -42.15
CA MET A 54 4.76 -39.13 -42.11
C MET A 54 4.76 -40.05 -43.33
N THR A 55 5.92 -40.15 -43.98
CA THR A 55 6.13 -41.00 -45.15
C THR A 55 7.36 -41.87 -44.96
N LEU A 56 7.48 -42.96 -45.77
CA LEU A 56 8.68 -43.80 -45.76
C LEU A 56 9.95 -42.99 -46.08
N ALA A 57 9.85 -42.04 -47.03
CA ALA A 57 10.96 -41.15 -47.36
C ALA A 57 11.41 -40.29 -46.14
N ARG A 58 10.46 -39.69 -45.43
CA ARG A 58 10.75 -38.94 -44.19
C ARG A 58 11.33 -39.85 -43.10
N ALA A 59 10.82 -41.07 -42.95
CA ALA A 59 11.35 -42.02 -41.95
C ALA A 59 12.80 -42.42 -42.29
N ARG A 60 13.15 -42.54 -43.57
CA ARG A 60 14.56 -42.78 -44.02
C ARG A 60 15.48 -41.62 -43.63
N VAL A 61 15.03 -40.39 -43.86
CA VAL A 61 15.81 -39.18 -43.54
C VAL A 61 16.05 -39.09 -42.02
N GLU A 62 15.01 -39.28 -41.18
CA GLU A 62 15.17 -39.22 -39.74
C GLU A 62 16.08 -40.37 -39.23
N LEU A 63 15.97 -41.58 -39.74
CA LEU A 63 16.89 -42.68 -39.41
C LEU A 63 18.34 -42.37 -39.80
N ALA A 64 18.56 -41.80 -41.00
CA ALA A 64 19.88 -41.38 -41.45
C ALA A 64 20.51 -40.33 -40.54
N LYS A 65 19.75 -39.32 -40.11
CA LYS A 65 20.20 -38.29 -39.16
C LYS A 65 20.60 -38.89 -37.82
N LEU A 66 19.81 -39.80 -37.27
CA LEU A 66 20.15 -40.49 -36.01
C LEU A 66 21.42 -41.36 -36.11
N ARG A 67 21.62 -42.00 -37.26
CA ARG A 67 22.85 -42.80 -37.52
C ARG A 67 24.08 -41.91 -37.66
N GLU A 68 23.92 -40.73 -38.32
CA GLU A 68 25.00 -39.77 -38.47
C GLU A 68 25.36 -39.14 -37.13
N ALA A 69 24.36 -38.72 -36.32
CA ALA A 69 24.59 -38.22 -34.96
C ALA A 69 25.32 -39.26 -34.05
N LYS A 70 25.00 -40.54 -34.23
CA LYS A 70 25.72 -41.61 -33.51
C LYS A 70 27.18 -41.73 -33.97
N ARG A 71 27.46 -41.58 -35.29
CA ARG A 71 28.81 -41.72 -35.86
C ARG A 71 29.70 -40.53 -35.56
N SER A 72 29.15 -39.32 -35.70
CA SER A 72 29.88 -38.04 -35.50
C SER A 72 29.99 -37.62 -34.02
N GLY A 73 29.14 -38.18 -33.16
CA GLY A 73 28.97 -37.69 -31.78
C GLY A 73 28.26 -36.37 -31.65
N LEU A 74 27.83 -35.77 -32.77
CA LEU A 74 27.15 -34.47 -32.79
C LEU A 74 25.66 -34.64 -33.08
N GLY A 75 24.82 -34.02 -32.26
CA GLY A 75 23.37 -34.06 -32.45
C GLY A 75 22.64 -35.06 -31.54
N ALA A 76 21.32 -35.15 -31.69
CA ALA A 76 20.47 -36.01 -30.85
C ALA A 76 20.61 -37.49 -31.31
N ARG A 77 20.86 -38.37 -30.41
CA ARG A 77 21.06 -39.81 -30.68
C ARG A 77 19.75 -40.60 -30.69
N SER A 78 18.65 -39.98 -30.24
CA SER A 78 17.31 -40.57 -30.25
C SER A 78 16.26 -39.49 -30.58
N LEU A 79 15.06 -39.91 -31.02
CA LEU A 79 13.95 -38.99 -31.23
C LEU A 79 13.46 -38.39 -29.89
N ARG A 80 13.59 -39.14 -28.82
CA ARG A 80 13.27 -38.66 -27.46
C ARG A 80 14.19 -37.51 -27.04
N GLU A 81 15.49 -37.69 -27.26
CA GLU A 81 16.49 -36.66 -26.95
C GLU A 81 16.27 -35.41 -27.83
N LYS A 82 15.96 -35.60 -29.13
CA LYS A 82 15.62 -34.51 -30.06
C LYS A 82 14.41 -33.70 -29.54
N ARG A 83 13.34 -34.40 -29.13
CA ARG A 83 12.14 -33.75 -28.54
C ARG A 83 12.45 -32.99 -27.26
N GLN A 84 13.22 -33.59 -26.37
CA GLN A 84 13.63 -32.95 -25.11
C GLN A 84 14.47 -31.71 -25.38
N LYS A 85 15.36 -31.73 -26.35
CA LYS A 85 16.19 -30.59 -26.72
C LYS A 85 15.35 -29.44 -27.26
N VAL A 86 14.43 -29.71 -28.21
CA VAL A 86 13.52 -28.73 -28.79
C VAL A 86 12.60 -28.12 -27.68
N GLU A 87 12.11 -28.95 -26.77
CA GLU A 87 11.26 -28.47 -25.70
C GLU A 87 12.05 -27.61 -24.68
N ALA A 88 13.31 -27.98 -24.41
CA ALA A 88 14.18 -27.19 -23.54
C ALA A 88 14.54 -25.84 -24.16
N GLU A 89 14.82 -25.82 -25.47
CA GLU A 89 15.08 -24.60 -26.25
C GLU A 89 13.83 -23.66 -26.24
N ARG A 90 12.64 -24.23 -26.51
CA ARG A 90 11.39 -23.46 -26.44
C ARG A 90 11.14 -22.86 -25.05
N ARG A 91 11.34 -23.67 -23.99
CA ARG A 91 11.20 -23.19 -22.60
C ARG A 91 12.22 -22.10 -22.23
N ALA A 92 13.44 -22.20 -22.78
CA ALA A 92 14.47 -21.19 -22.60
C ALA A 92 14.11 -19.88 -23.33
N GLU A 93 13.59 -19.98 -24.55
CA GLU A 93 13.12 -18.84 -25.33
C GLU A 93 11.90 -18.16 -24.66
N GLU A 94 10.93 -18.95 -24.20
CA GLU A 94 9.77 -18.43 -23.46
C GLU A 94 10.20 -17.70 -22.17
N LYS A 95 11.16 -18.27 -21.42
CA LYS A 95 11.73 -17.61 -20.24
C LYS A 95 12.46 -16.32 -20.59
N ALA A 96 13.31 -16.34 -21.63
CA ALA A 96 14.04 -15.15 -22.06
C ALA A 96 13.09 -14.04 -22.54
N ALA A 97 12.02 -14.39 -23.26
CA ALA A 97 10.99 -13.44 -23.68
C ALA A 97 10.25 -12.84 -22.48
N THR A 98 9.87 -13.67 -21.50
CA THR A 98 9.22 -13.21 -20.27
C THR A 98 10.15 -12.30 -19.47
N GLU A 99 11.41 -12.69 -19.27
CA GLU A 99 12.42 -11.86 -18.59
C GLU A 99 12.68 -10.53 -19.31
N THR A 100 12.66 -10.54 -20.64
CA THR A 100 12.81 -9.31 -21.44
C THR A 100 11.61 -8.40 -21.24
N GLN A 101 10.40 -8.92 -21.23
CA GLN A 101 9.17 -8.15 -21.05
C GLN A 101 9.04 -7.60 -19.60
N GLU A 102 9.41 -8.40 -18.60
CA GLU A 102 9.46 -7.96 -17.19
C GLU A 102 10.56 -6.91 -16.94
N ASN A 103 11.66 -6.96 -17.66
CA ASN A 103 12.73 -5.95 -17.59
C ASN A 103 12.34 -4.63 -18.25
N LEU A 104 11.33 -4.61 -19.13
CA LEU A 104 10.86 -3.43 -19.84
C LEU A 104 9.84 -2.62 -19.03
N ILE A 105 9.14 -3.21 -18.05
CA ILE A 105 8.16 -2.45 -17.25
C ILE A 105 8.84 -1.31 -16.49
N THR A 106 8.42 -0.09 -16.76
CA THR A 106 8.93 1.09 -16.08
C THR A 106 8.26 1.29 -14.73
N VAL A 107 8.90 2.08 -13.85
CA VAL A 107 8.31 2.45 -12.55
C VAL A 107 6.98 3.19 -12.74
N GLY A 108 6.87 3.99 -13.80
CA GLY A 108 5.67 4.74 -14.14
C GLY A 108 4.52 3.83 -14.60
N GLU A 109 4.78 2.93 -15.52
CA GLU A 109 3.79 1.94 -15.99
C GLU A 109 3.31 1.09 -14.83
N PHE A 110 4.22 0.56 -14.01
CA PHE A 110 3.88 -0.23 -12.83
C PHE A 110 3.03 0.55 -11.83
N TRP A 111 3.34 1.84 -11.63
CA TRP A 111 2.53 2.72 -10.78
C TRP A 111 1.07 2.82 -11.27
N GLU A 112 0.87 3.02 -12.59
CA GLU A 112 -0.47 3.25 -13.17
C GLU A 112 -1.26 1.94 -13.29
N THR A 113 -0.63 0.84 -13.76
CA THR A 113 -1.33 -0.39 -14.13
C THR A 113 -1.53 -1.34 -12.96
N GLU A 114 -0.58 -1.39 -12.03
CA GLU A 114 -0.57 -2.40 -10.96
C GLU A 114 -0.76 -1.77 -9.58
N TYR A 115 0.08 -0.78 -9.23
CA TYR A 115 0.07 -0.25 -7.87
C TYR A 115 -1.20 0.52 -7.53
N LEU A 116 -1.58 1.52 -8.32
CA LEU A 116 -2.76 2.36 -8.02
C LEU A 116 -4.07 1.57 -7.96
N PRO A 117 -4.38 0.67 -8.91
CA PRO A 117 -5.60 -0.13 -8.84
C PRO A 117 -5.67 -1.01 -7.58
N ALA A 118 -4.53 -1.52 -7.12
CA ALA A 118 -4.45 -2.35 -5.91
C ALA A 118 -4.68 -1.58 -4.60
N GLN A 119 -4.73 -0.23 -4.61
CA GLN A 119 -4.85 0.59 -3.40
C GLN A 119 -6.30 0.88 -2.97
N SER A 120 -7.29 0.14 -3.45
CA SER A 120 -8.72 0.34 -3.12
C SER A 120 -9.05 0.33 -1.61
N HIS A 121 -8.18 -0.29 -0.80
CA HIS A 121 -8.30 -0.34 0.67
C HIS A 121 -7.91 0.97 1.36
N LYS A 122 -7.24 1.90 0.67
CA LYS A 122 -6.82 3.19 1.23
C LYS A 122 -7.96 4.21 1.18
N SER A 123 -7.94 5.17 2.11
CA SER A 123 -8.86 6.29 2.04
C SER A 123 -8.57 7.18 0.82
N GLU A 124 -9.61 7.78 0.25
CA GLU A 124 -9.51 8.69 -0.89
C GLU A 124 -8.47 9.79 -0.67
N GLY A 125 -8.46 10.42 0.51
CA GLY A 125 -7.48 11.44 0.86
C GLY A 125 -6.03 10.95 0.84
N SER A 126 -5.78 9.68 1.19
CA SER A 126 -4.45 9.07 1.11
C SER A 126 -4.04 8.86 -0.36
N ILE A 127 -4.96 8.36 -1.18
CA ILE A 127 -4.72 8.17 -2.62
C ILE A 127 -4.40 9.51 -3.30
N VAL A 128 -5.17 10.55 -3.01
CA VAL A 128 -4.93 11.91 -3.54
C VAL A 128 -3.56 12.44 -3.11
N ALA A 129 -3.18 12.25 -1.84
CA ALA A 129 -1.88 12.68 -1.35
C ALA A 129 -0.71 11.91 -2.03
N GLU A 130 -0.84 10.60 -2.22
CA GLU A 130 0.15 9.78 -2.93
C GLU A 130 0.27 10.18 -4.40
N LYS A 131 -0.86 10.38 -5.10
CA LYS A 131 -0.88 10.88 -6.49
C LYS A 131 -0.20 12.24 -6.64
N ASN A 132 -0.42 13.15 -5.68
CA ASN A 132 0.23 14.46 -5.70
C ASN A 132 1.75 14.36 -5.49
N LEU A 133 2.21 13.50 -4.55
CA LEU A 133 3.63 13.24 -4.35
C LEU A 133 4.26 12.60 -5.58
N TRP A 134 3.59 11.59 -6.15
CA TRP A 134 4.01 10.92 -7.36
C TRP A 134 4.20 11.92 -8.49
N LYS A 135 3.13 12.63 -8.86
CA LYS A 135 3.12 13.57 -9.98
C LYS A 135 4.17 14.67 -9.85
N LYS A 136 4.29 15.25 -8.64
CA LYS A 136 5.16 16.44 -8.45
C LYS A 136 6.63 16.08 -8.23
N TRP A 137 6.92 14.99 -7.52
CA TRP A 137 8.26 14.73 -7.01
C TRP A 137 8.90 13.46 -7.54
N ILE A 138 8.13 12.39 -7.65
CA ILE A 138 8.64 11.04 -7.90
C ILE A 138 8.72 10.78 -9.41
N ALA A 139 7.59 10.87 -10.11
CA ALA A 139 7.49 10.55 -11.53
C ALA A 139 8.50 11.31 -12.42
N PRO A 140 8.74 12.63 -12.23
CA PRO A 140 9.68 13.36 -13.08
C PRO A 140 11.12 12.84 -13.01
N LYS A 141 11.47 12.03 -12.01
CA LYS A 141 12.83 11.53 -11.79
C LYS A 141 12.99 10.04 -12.09
N ILE A 142 11.95 9.23 -11.89
CA ILE A 142 12.08 7.78 -11.97
C ILE A 142 11.00 7.09 -12.80
N ALA A 143 9.96 7.77 -13.30
CA ALA A 143 8.86 7.11 -14.00
C ALA A 143 9.32 6.34 -15.26
N THR A 144 10.30 6.84 -15.99
CA THR A 144 10.83 6.23 -17.22
C THR A 144 11.88 5.14 -16.98
N LEU A 145 12.32 4.97 -15.73
CA LEU A 145 13.33 3.96 -15.42
C LEU A 145 12.68 2.56 -15.38
N PRO A 146 13.34 1.53 -15.91
CA PRO A 146 12.94 0.15 -15.69
C PRO A 146 12.91 -0.14 -14.18
N LEU A 147 11.82 -0.77 -13.71
CA LEU A 147 11.58 -1.02 -12.29
C LEU A 147 12.76 -1.78 -11.63
N ARG A 148 13.30 -2.78 -12.29
CA ARG A 148 14.42 -3.59 -11.79
C ARG A 148 15.74 -2.83 -11.66
N LEU A 149 15.91 -1.73 -12.38
CA LEU A 149 17.11 -0.89 -12.34
C LEU A 149 17.03 0.21 -11.27
N LEU A 150 15.89 0.37 -10.60
CA LEU A 150 15.73 1.37 -9.56
C LEU A 150 16.66 1.05 -8.37
N ASN A 151 17.50 2.00 -8.02
CA ASN A 151 18.50 1.88 -6.96
C ASN A 151 18.54 3.18 -6.11
N PRO A 152 19.26 3.19 -4.98
CA PRO A 152 19.31 4.36 -4.08
C PRO A 152 19.77 5.65 -4.75
N SER A 153 20.69 5.59 -5.73
CA SER A 153 21.20 6.79 -6.39
C SER A 153 20.14 7.55 -7.20
N HIS A 154 19.12 6.85 -7.69
CA HIS A 154 17.99 7.46 -8.39
C HIS A 154 17.04 8.21 -7.43
N LEU A 155 17.07 7.90 -6.13
CA LEU A 155 16.22 8.51 -5.11
C LEU A 155 16.82 9.78 -4.48
N GLU A 156 18.15 9.89 -4.49
CA GLU A 156 18.86 11.07 -3.96
C GLU A 156 18.43 12.39 -4.65
N PRO A 157 18.26 12.45 -5.99
CA PRO A 157 17.77 13.67 -6.64
C PRO A 157 16.36 14.07 -6.22
N ILE A 158 15.48 13.10 -5.91
CA ILE A 158 14.12 13.38 -5.41
C ILE A 158 14.24 14.05 -4.04
N LYS A 159 15.01 13.45 -3.14
CA LYS A 159 15.26 13.98 -1.79
C LYS A 159 15.88 15.38 -1.85
N ALA A 160 16.92 15.56 -2.63
CA ALA A 160 17.62 16.83 -2.78
C ALA A 160 16.70 17.95 -3.29
N CYS A 161 15.88 17.65 -4.31
CA CYS A 161 14.90 18.58 -4.84
C CYS A 161 13.82 18.96 -3.81
N MET A 162 13.35 18.01 -3.01
CA MET A 162 12.37 18.30 -1.95
C MET A 162 12.99 19.13 -0.81
N ILE A 163 14.27 18.92 -0.50
CA ILE A 163 15.01 19.72 0.49
C ILE A 163 15.21 21.14 -0.01
N SER A 164 15.65 21.32 -1.26
CA SER A 164 15.87 22.66 -1.84
C SER A 164 14.57 23.48 -1.91
N GLU A 165 13.43 22.81 -2.12
CA GLU A 165 12.10 23.47 -2.02
C GLU A 165 11.56 23.55 -0.57
N GLN A 166 12.41 23.36 0.43
CA GLN A 166 12.06 23.48 1.86
C GLN A 166 10.85 22.65 2.29
N LYS A 167 10.67 21.45 1.70
CA LYS A 167 9.57 20.57 2.13
C LYS A 167 9.84 20.02 3.52
N ALA A 168 8.76 19.92 4.30
CA ALA A 168 8.82 19.30 5.63
C ALA A 168 9.36 17.87 5.50
N GLU A 169 10.19 17.46 6.46
CA GLU A 169 10.78 16.12 6.49
C GLU A 169 9.74 15.00 6.46
N ALA A 170 8.61 15.20 7.15
CA ALA A 170 7.49 14.26 7.09
C ALA A 170 7.01 14.05 5.65
N THR A 171 7.02 15.10 4.81
CA THR A 171 6.64 15.01 3.40
C THR A 171 7.70 14.24 2.60
N ILE A 172 8.98 14.47 2.88
CA ILE A 172 10.09 13.74 2.25
C ILE A 172 10.02 12.25 2.63
N LYS A 173 9.85 11.97 3.92
CA LYS A 173 9.67 10.59 4.43
C LYS A 173 8.46 9.91 3.78
N TYR A 174 7.36 10.63 3.59
CA TYR A 174 6.17 10.08 2.95
C TYR A 174 6.40 9.79 1.46
N ALA A 175 7.12 10.64 0.73
CA ALA A 175 7.51 10.35 -0.65
C ALA A 175 8.36 9.06 -0.75
N MET A 176 9.33 8.89 0.13
CA MET A 176 10.12 7.65 0.19
C MET A 176 9.28 6.44 0.62
N ALA A 177 8.31 6.62 1.52
CA ALA A 177 7.39 5.56 1.90
C ALA A 177 6.50 5.13 0.73
N VAL A 178 6.05 6.06 -0.12
CA VAL A 178 5.30 5.73 -1.35
C VAL A 178 6.15 4.88 -2.28
N ILE A 179 7.40 5.27 -2.54
CA ILE A 179 8.32 4.47 -3.36
C ILE A 179 8.55 3.08 -2.76
N SER A 180 8.71 3.01 -1.44
CA SER A 180 8.87 1.73 -0.73
C SER A 180 7.64 0.83 -0.87
N GLN A 181 6.44 1.40 -0.84
CA GLN A 181 5.19 0.64 -1.04
C GLN A 181 5.06 0.12 -2.47
N VAL A 182 5.41 0.95 -3.47
CA VAL A 182 5.48 0.53 -4.88
C VAL A 182 6.44 -0.66 -5.04
N TRP A 183 7.65 -0.55 -4.47
CA TRP A 183 8.63 -1.61 -4.49
C TRP A 183 8.15 -2.90 -3.83
N THR A 184 7.56 -2.80 -2.62
CA THR A 184 7.03 -3.95 -1.89
C THR A 184 5.88 -4.62 -2.66
N HIS A 185 5.09 -3.85 -3.39
CA HIS A 185 4.04 -4.40 -4.26
C HIS A 185 4.66 -5.18 -5.42
N ALA A 186 5.69 -4.64 -6.07
CA ALA A 186 6.44 -5.31 -7.13
C ALA A 186 7.16 -6.60 -6.64
N GLU A 187 7.69 -6.56 -5.41
CA GLU A 187 8.31 -7.73 -4.76
C GLU A 187 7.30 -8.86 -4.54
N ARG A 188 6.08 -8.53 -4.11
CA ARG A 188 4.99 -9.52 -3.95
C ARG A 188 4.54 -10.13 -5.29
N MET A 189 4.68 -9.39 -6.38
CA MET A 189 4.38 -9.89 -7.73
C MET A 189 5.57 -10.65 -8.36
N GLY A 190 6.71 -10.76 -7.67
CA GLY A 190 7.90 -11.44 -8.16
C GLY A 190 8.70 -10.67 -9.21
N LEU A 191 8.36 -9.40 -9.46
CA LEU A 191 9.04 -8.56 -10.45
C LEU A 191 10.42 -8.08 -9.97
N VAL A 192 10.63 -8.00 -8.67
CA VAL A 192 11.91 -7.62 -8.03
C VAL A 192 12.20 -8.54 -6.84
N ASN A 193 13.48 -8.86 -6.61
CA ASN A 193 13.90 -9.82 -5.58
C ASN A 193 14.87 -9.20 -4.55
N SER A 194 15.09 -7.89 -4.58
CA SER A 194 16.00 -7.19 -3.67
C SER A 194 15.24 -6.30 -2.70
N PRO A 195 15.83 -5.99 -1.53
CA PRO A 195 15.25 -5.06 -0.58
C PRO A 195 14.99 -3.68 -1.22
N SER A 196 13.92 -3.00 -0.77
CA SER A 196 13.58 -1.67 -1.29
C SER A 196 14.78 -0.71 -1.24
N PRO A 197 15.10 -0.02 -2.34
CA PRO A 197 16.22 0.91 -2.42
C PRO A 197 16.06 2.09 -1.44
N THR A 198 14.84 2.38 -0.98
CA THR A 198 14.59 3.43 0.00
C THR A 198 15.23 3.17 1.36
N LYS A 199 15.52 1.89 1.71
CA LYS A 199 16.15 1.52 3.00
C LYS A 199 17.57 2.08 3.13
N GLN A 200 18.26 2.33 2.02
CA GLN A 200 19.63 2.85 2.00
C GLN A 200 19.67 4.39 1.90
N VAL A 201 18.51 5.05 1.69
CA VAL A 201 18.44 6.50 1.63
C VAL A 201 18.43 7.08 3.05
N VAL A 202 19.45 7.84 3.39
CA VAL A 202 19.49 8.55 4.68
C VAL A 202 18.50 9.71 4.65
N LEU A 203 17.49 9.65 5.50
CA LEU A 203 16.47 10.68 5.61
C LEU A 203 16.80 11.68 6.73
N PRO A 204 16.47 12.97 6.55
CA PRO A 204 16.68 13.94 7.60
C PRO A 204 15.91 13.54 8.88
N LYS A 205 16.52 13.76 10.05
CA LYS A 205 15.90 13.55 11.36
C LYS A 205 15.72 14.89 12.05
N LYS A 206 14.49 15.43 12.04
CA LYS A 206 14.16 16.62 12.82
C LYS A 206 12.95 16.33 13.71
N ASP A 207 12.97 16.83 14.90
CA ASP A 207 11.81 16.72 15.81
C ASP A 207 10.71 17.69 15.35
N ASN A 208 9.66 17.15 14.74
CA ASN A 208 8.50 17.91 14.30
C ASN A 208 7.32 17.82 15.29
N LYS A 209 7.55 17.33 16.51
CA LYS A 209 6.50 17.22 17.50
C LYS A 209 6.03 18.62 17.89
N ARG A 210 4.74 18.88 17.72
CA ARG A 210 4.14 20.11 18.20
C ARG A 210 4.15 20.12 19.71
N GLN A 211 4.62 21.22 20.30
CA GLN A 211 4.74 21.41 21.75
C GLN A 211 3.73 22.45 22.26
N ARG A 212 3.12 23.22 21.37
CA ARG A 212 2.23 24.33 21.72
C ARG A 212 0.87 23.82 22.22
N TYR A 213 0.47 24.26 23.41
CA TYR A 213 -0.90 24.20 23.92
C TYR A 213 -1.28 25.58 24.45
N LEU A 214 -2.57 25.85 24.62
CA LEU A 214 -3.09 27.16 25.05
C LEU A 214 -3.22 27.19 26.56
N SER A 215 -2.87 28.34 27.17
CA SER A 215 -3.28 28.64 28.53
C SER A 215 -4.82 28.76 28.63
N LYS A 216 -5.35 28.91 29.83
CA LYS A 216 -6.78 29.14 30.02
C LYS A 216 -7.20 30.46 29.35
N ASP A 217 -6.45 31.53 29.63
CA ASP A 217 -6.75 32.88 29.13
C ASP A 217 -6.64 32.97 27.61
N GLU A 218 -5.64 32.33 27.02
CA GLU A 218 -5.49 32.24 25.56
C GLU A 218 -6.66 31.49 24.90
N ALA A 219 -7.12 30.41 25.52
CA ALA A 219 -8.27 29.67 25.02
C ALA A 219 -9.56 30.48 25.10
N ASP A 220 -9.76 31.19 26.20
CA ASP A 220 -10.94 32.04 26.41
C ASP A 220 -10.92 33.24 25.47
N GLN A 221 -9.76 33.85 25.24
CA GLN A 221 -9.57 34.92 24.24
C GLN A 221 -9.91 34.42 22.81
N LEU A 222 -9.38 33.24 22.42
CA LEU A 222 -9.68 32.62 21.13
C LEU A 222 -11.18 32.40 20.93
N LEU A 223 -11.83 31.81 21.94
CA LEU A 223 -13.26 31.51 21.88
C LEU A 223 -14.10 32.79 21.84
N SER A 224 -13.74 33.82 22.60
CA SER A 224 -14.44 35.12 22.59
C SER A 224 -14.45 35.73 21.18
N VAL A 225 -13.30 35.76 20.50
CA VAL A 225 -13.21 36.29 19.12
C VAL A 225 -13.93 35.38 18.13
N LEU A 226 -13.83 34.05 18.26
CA LEU A 226 -14.54 33.13 17.38
C LEU A 226 -16.06 33.21 17.53
N LYS A 227 -16.58 33.46 18.74
CA LYS A 227 -18.02 33.59 18.99
C LYS A 227 -18.66 34.68 18.13
N SER A 228 -18.01 35.82 17.99
CA SER A 228 -18.51 36.95 17.15
C SER A 228 -18.24 36.72 15.66
N ARG A 229 -17.11 36.09 15.30
CA ARG A 229 -16.65 35.94 13.92
C ARG A 229 -17.29 34.75 13.18
N SER A 230 -17.47 33.65 13.87
CA SER A 230 -18.01 32.39 13.33
C SER A 230 -18.54 31.49 14.45
N PRO A 231 -19.84 31.59 14.83
CA PRO A 231 -20.42 30.77 15.90
C PRO A 231 -20.20 29.27 15.71
N VAL A 232 -20.35 28.76 14.49
CA VAL A 232 -20.11 27.33 14.19
C VAL A 232 -18.67 26.93 14.50
N THR A 233 -17.69 27.78 14.10
CA THR A 233 -16.28 27.50 14.39
C THR A 233 -15.97 27.61 15.89
N HIS A 234 -16.61 28.51 16.60
CA HIS A 234 -16.55 28.62 18.05
C HIS A 234 -17.02 27.31 18.71
N ASP A 235 -18.21 26.84 18.36
CA ASP A 235 -18.80 25.63 18.94
C ASP A 235 -17.97 24.38 18.67
N MET A 236 -17.48 24.21 17.43
CA MET A 236 -16.54 23.15 17.09
C MET A 236 -15.22 23.25 17.88
N SER A 237 -14.76 24.48 18.17
CA SER A 237 -13.55 24.70 18.97
C SER A 237 -13.75 24.29 20.42
N ILE A 238 -14.92 24.50 21.00
CA ILE A 238 -15.29 24.03 22.34
C ILE A 238 -15.24 22.51 22.41
N LEU A 239 -15.82 21.80 21.40
CA LEU A 239 -15.75 20.34 21.37
C LEU A 239 -14.29 19.82 21.28
N ALA A 240 -13.45 20.51 20.52
CA ALA A 240 -12.04 20.14 20.41
C ALA A 240 -11.26 20.40 21.73
N LEU A 241 -11.56 21.51 22.43
CA LEU A 241 -10.93 21.90 23.71
C LEU A 241 -11.37 21.05 24.89
N ASP A 242 -12.64 20.66 24.93
CA ASP A 242 -13.26 20.10 26.14
C ASP A 242 -13.57 18.61 26.04
N CYS A 243 -13.59 18.05 24.83
CA CYS A 243 -13.73 16.60 24.59
C CYS A 243 -12.51 16.01 23.85
N GLY A 244 -11.54 16.82 23.48
CA GLY A 244 -10.33 16.37 22.78
C GLY A 244 -10.58 15.79 21.40
N LEU A 245 -11.66 16.17 20.72
CA LEU A 245 -12.04 15.61 19.42
C LEU A 245 -11.17 16.16 18.29
N ARG A 246 -10.91 15.30 17.28
CA ARG A 246 -10.30 15.74 16.02
C ARG A 246 -11.31 16.51 15.18
N PHE A 247 -10.85 17.45 14.35
CA PHE A 247 -11.76 18.17 13.43
C PHE A 247 -12.64 17.22 12.62
N GLY A 248 -12.05 16.17 12.03
CA GLY A 248 -12.78 15.21 11.19
C GLY A 248 -13.82 14.39 11.98
N GLU A 249 -13.60 14.17 13.28
CA GLU A 249 -14.56 13.54 14.20
C GLU A 249 -15.74 14.50 14.46
N ILE A 250 -15.46 15.76 14.79
CA ILE A 250 -16.49 16.78 15.02
C ILE A 250 -17.32 17.01 13.78
N ALA A 251 -16.68 17.16 12.62
CA ALA A 251 -17.36 17.37 11.33
C ALA A 251 -18.24 16.19 10.89
N ALA A 252 -18.00 14.99 11.44
CA ALA A 252 -18.76 13.78 11.13
C ALA A 252 -19.86 13.47 12.16
N LEU A 253 -19.95 14.21 13.28
CA LEU A 253 -20.95 13.97 14.31
C LEU A 253 -22.36 14.19 13.77
N THR A 254 -23.23 13.23 14.03
CA THR A 254 -24.67 13.32 13.76
C THR A 254 -25.43 13.48 15.06
N TRP A 255 -26.69 13.90 14.96
CA TRP A 255 -27.55 13.99 16.13
C TRP A 255 -27.85 12.62 16.77
N GLY A 256 -27.74 11.53 16.02
CA GLY A 256 -27.82 10.18 16.55
C GLY A 256 -26.60 9.76 17.38
N ASP A 257 -25.47 10.44 17.21
CA ASP A 257 -24.27 10.21 18.00
C ASP A 257 -24.24 11.02 19.31
N CYS A 258 -25.22 11.90 19.54
CA CYS A 258 -25.29 12.83 20.67
C CYS A 258 -26.36 12.38 21.68
N ASP A 259 -25.92 11.86 22.82
CA ASP A 259 -26.77 11.57 23.98
C ASP A 259 -26.62 12.68 25.03
N LEU A 260 -27.54 13.65 25.00
CA LEU A 260 -27.53 14.74 25.95
C LEU A 260 -27.87 14.29 27.39
N ASN A 261 -28.71 13.25 27.54
CA ASN A 261 -29.08 12.76 28.86
C ASN A 261 -27.91 12.11 29.59
N ARG A 262 -27.11 11.31 28.84
CA ARG A 262 -25.90 10.68 29.37
C ARG A 262 -24.67 11.58 29.28
N ARG A 263 -24.79 12.74 28.64
CA ARG A 263 -23.68 13.66 28.36
C ARG A 263 -22.53 12.98 27.62
N GLN A 264 -22.86 12.21 26.60
CA GLN A 264 -21.91 11.43 25.82
C GLN A 264 -22.03 11.68 24.33
N LEU A 265 -20.90 11.64 23.64
CA LEU A 265 -20.79 11.64 22.18
C LEU A 265 -20.22 10.32 21.74
N PHE A 266 -20.88 9.64 20.81
CA PHE A 266 -20.38 8.42 20.21
C PHE A 266 -19.49 8.77 19.02
N ILE A 267 -18.19 8.50 19.16
CA ILE A 267 -17.19 8.83 18.14
C ILE A 267 -16.90 7.58 17.31
N ARG A 268 -17.31 7.62 16.06
CA ARG A 268 -17.02 6.57 15.08
C ARG A 268 -15.64 6.82 14.47
N ASP A 269 -14.72 5.86 14.62
CA ASP A 269 -13.40 5.93 13.97
C ASP A 269 -13.27 4.82 12.93
N PRO A 270 -13.60 5.11 11.67
CA PRO A 270 -13.49 4.13 10.59
C PRO A 270 -12.05 3.74 10.28
N LYS A 271 -11.06 4.55 10.67
CA LYS A 271 -9.63 4.27 10.42
C LYS A 271 -9.03 3.33 11.45
N ALA A 272 -9.30 3.59 12.74
CA ALA A 272 -8.77 2.77 13.83
C ALA A 272 -9.64 1.54 14.14
N ARG A 273 -10.86 1.45 13.54
CA ARG A 273 -11.88 0.43 13.85
C ARG A 273 -12.22 0.35 15.35
N ALA A 274 -11.93 1.40 16.10
CA ALA A 274 -12.17 1.53 17.53
C ALA A 274 -13.11 2.72 17.76
N ASN A 275 -14.40 2.42 17.93
CA ASN A 275 -15.36 3.42 18.36
C ASN A 275 -15.12 3.74 19.85
N ARG A 276 -15.38 4.98 20.25
CA ARG A 276 -15.28 5.40 21.64
C ARG A 276 -16.37 6.38 22.01
N PHE A 277 -16.55 6.56 23.30
CA PHE A 277 -17.34 7.66 23.83
C PHE A 277 -16.41 8.84 24.22
N ALA A 278 -16.88 10.07 23.94
CA ALA A 278 -16.34 11.28 24.52
C ALA A 278 -17.37 11.85 25.49
N PHE A 279 -16.90 12.32 26.64
CA PHE A 279 -17.76 12.85 27.68
C PHE A 279 -17.88 14.37 27.55
N MET A 280 -19.09 14.90 27.69
CA MET A 280 -19.35 16.33 27.62
C MET A 280 -19.03 17.03 28.94
N THR A 281 -18.30 18.13 28.82
CA THR A 281 -18.27 19.12 29.90
C THR A 281 -19.58 19.90 29.92
N GLU A 282 -19.84 20.66 31.00
CA GLU A 282 -21.02 21.54 31.09
C GLU A 282 -21.10 22.50 29.91
N ARG A 283 -19.96 23.06 29.49
CA ARG A 283 -19.88 23.98 28.36
C ARG A 283 -20.25 23.30 27.02
N VAL A 284 -19.80 22.08 26.79
CA VAL A 284 -20.18 21.31 25.60
C VAL A 284 -21.68 20.97 25.61
N TYR A 285 -22.20 20.55 26.77
CA TYR A 285 -23.63 20.29 26.94
C TYR A 285 -24.48 21.52 26.61
N GLN A 286 -24.11 22.70 27.13
CA GLN A 286 -24.81 23.95 26.85
C GLN A 286 -24.78 24.29 25.35
N VAL A 287 -23.64 24.19 24.69
CA VAL A 287 -23.51 24.40 23.25
C VAL A 287 -24.48 23.49 22.49
N LEU A 288 -24.42 22.19 22.73
CA LEU A 288 -25.22 21.23 21.98
C LEU A 288 -26.73 21.31 22.27
N SER A 289 -27.12 21.67 23.50
CA SER A 289 -28.52 21.84 23.88
C SER A 289 -29.16 23.11 23.30
N THR A 290 -28.38 24.14 22.97
CA THR A 290 -28.89 25.36 22.34
C THR A 290 -29.02 25.25 20.82
N LEU A 291 -28.36 24.26 20.20
CA LEU A 291 -28.50 24.03 18.78
C LEU A 291 -29.85 23.39 18.44
N GLN A 292 -30.45 23.80 17.31
CA GLN A 292 -31.67 23.19 16.82
C GLN A 292 -31.43 21.72 16.48
N ARG A 293 -32.03 20.82 17.25
CA ARG A 293 -31.97 19.38 17.02
C ARG A 293 -32.68 19.00 15.75
N ARG A 294 -32.03 18.19 14.92
CA ARG A 294 -32.53 17.69 13.64
C ARG A 294 -32.67 16.18 13.69
N ALA A 295 -32.95 15.53 12.55
CA ALA A 295 -33.03 14.08 12.47
C ALA A 295 -31.72 13.40 12.91
N SER A 296 -31.82 12.19 13.45
CA SER A 296 -30.65 11.47 13.99
C SER A 296 -29.54 11.22 12.97
N SER A 297 -29.87 11.16 11.68
CA SER A 297 -28.90 10.96 10.59
C SER A 297 -28.25 12.28 10.13
N GLU A 298 -28.74 13.42 10.54
CA GLU A 298 -28.22 14.71 10.12
C GLU A 298 -27.02 15.14 10.95
N LEU A 299 -26.09 15.83 10.28
CA LEU A 299 -24.86 16.35 10.91
C LEU A 299 -25.21 17.45 11.93
N ILE A 300 -24.46 17.49 13.03
CA ILE A 300 -24.56 18.59 14.01
C ILE A 300 -23.98 19.87 13.42
N PHE A 301 -22.87 19.77 12.68
CA PHE A 301 -22.18 20.89 12.06
C PHE A 301 -22.05 20.69 10.53
N PRO A 302 -23.14 20.84 9.76
CA PRO A 302 -23.06 20.77 8.30
C PRO A 302 -22.40 22.00 7.71
N ASP A 303 -21.89 21.88 6.48
CA ASP A 303 -21.53 23.03 5.66
C ASP A 303 -22.79 23.73 5.10
N ILE A 304 -22.60 24.80 4.31
CA ILE A 304 -23.70 25.59 3.70
C ILE A 304 -24.60 24.72 2.77
N ASN A 305 -24.11 23.59 2.28
CA ASN A 305 -24.83 22.66 1.41
C ASN A 305 -25.40 21.45 2.19
N GLY A 306 -25.37 21.47 3.52
CA GLY A 306 -25.80 20.34 4.35
C GLY A 306 -24.82 19.16 4.40
N LYS A 307 -23.62 19.30 3.82
CA LYS A 307 -22.62 18.23 3.74
C LYS A 307 -21.59 18.33 4.86
N LYS A 308 -20.85 17.23 5.05
CA LYS A 308 -19.72 17.20 5.99
C LYS A 308 -18.64 18.18 5.56
N MET A 309 -18.19 19.02 6.49
CA MET A 309 -17.06 19.91 6.26
C MET A 309 -15.76 19.15 6.07
N GLU A 310 -15.05 19.40 4.98
CA GLU A 310 -13.74 18.79 4.69
C GLU A 310 -12.60 19.49 5.43
N ARG A 311 -12.74 20.79 5.71
CA ARG A 311 -11.71 21.64 6.33
C ARG A 311 -12.36 22.59 7.32
N ILE A 312 -11.59 22.92 8.36
CA ILE A 312 -12.00 23.96 9.30
C ILE A 312 -12.07 25.33 8.57
N SER A 313 -13.02 26.15 8.98
CA SER A 313 -13.19 27.49 8.46
C SER A 313 -11.90 28.32 8.51
N ASN A 314 -11.69 29.14 7.50
CA ASN A 314 -10.63 30.14 7.49
C ASN A 314 -10.71 31.13 8.66
N SER A 315 -11.90 31.27 9.28
CA SER A 315 -12.09 32.11 10.47
C SER A 315 -11.20 31.67 11.62
N PHE A 316 -11.07 30.36 11.86
CA PHE A 316 -10.15 29.83 12.88
C PHE A 316 -8.71 30.24 12.60
N ARG A 317 -8.24 30.00 11.36
CA ARG A 317 -6.85 30.31 10.97
C ARG A 317 -6.57 31.82 11.13
N LYS A 318 -7.45 32.66 10.61
CA LYS A 318 -7.29 34.11 10.71
C LYS A 318 -7.22 34.56 12.16
N THR A 319 -8.13 34.08 13.02
CA THR A 319 -8.13 34.40 14.44
C THR A 319 -6.87 33.92 15.15
N ALA A 320 -6.44 32.68 14.89
CA ALA A 320 -5.19 32.16 15.47
C ALA A 320 -3.95 32.90 14.97
N ASP A 321 -3.92 33.31 13.71
CA ASP A 321 -2.81 34.08 13.14
C ASP A 321 -2.76 35.48 13.75
N GLU A 322 -3.91 36.14 13.95
CA GLU A 322 -4.00 37.46 14.58
C GLU A 322 -3.59 37.44 16.07
N LEU A 323 -4.05 36.45 16.83
CA LEU A 323 -3.82 36.41 18.27
C LEU A 323 -2.47 35.81 18.68
N PHE A 324 -1.99 34.77 17.95
CA PHE A 324 -0.91 33.94 18.48
C PHE A 324 0.23 33.67 17.51
N ASN A 325 0.01 33.79 16.19
CA ASN A 325 0.97 33.30 15.21
C ASN A 325 1.78 34.43 14.53
N GLN A 326 1.58 35.69 14.93
CA GLN A 326 2.39 36.78 14.42
C GLN A 326 3.84 36.57 14.86
N ASN A 327 4.77 36.70 13.90
CA ASN A 327 6.21 36.52 14.11
C ASN A 327 6.65 35.13 14.60
N VAL A 328 5.77 34.12 14.54
CA VAL A 328 6.13 32.74 14.89
C VAL A 328 6.66 32.04 13.63
N SER A 329 7.98 31.93 13.51
CA SER A 329 8.65 31.24 12.41
C SER A 329 8.63 29.71 12.57
N ASP A 330 8.70 29.22 13.80
CA ASP A 330 8.67 27.77 14.07
C ASP A 330 7.24 27.23 13.97
N LEU A 331 6.99 26.45 12.95
CA LEU A 331 5.67 25.83 12.70
C LEU A 331 5.17 24.93 13.83
N ARG A 332 6.07 24.44 14.73
CA ARG A 332 5.71 23.61 15.89
C ARG A 332 5.03 24.43 16.98
N LEU A 333 5.32 25.73 17.03
CA LEU A 333 4.77 26.67 18.02
C LEU A 333 3.51 27.38 17.52
N ARG A 334 3.14 27.27 16.25
CA ARG A 334 1.95 27.91 15.70
C ARG A 334 0.67 27.25 16.19
N VAL A 335 -0.29 28.07 16.60
CA VAL A 335 -1.64 27.63 16.97
C VAL A 335 -2.42 27.26 15.72
N CYS A 336 -2.98 26.06 15.70
CA CYS A 336 -3.90 25.58 14.68
C CYS A 336 -5.05 24.81 15.36
N PHE A 337 -6.08 24.42 14.63
CA PHE A 337 -7.22 23.73 15.23
C PHE A 337 -6.83 22.48 16.04
N HIS A 338 -5.82 21.73 15.59
CA HIS A 338 -5.33 20.56 16.33
C HIS A 338 -4.65 20.93 17.66
N THR A 339 -4.20 22.17 17.84
CA THR A 339 -3.67 22.67 19.12
C THR A 339 -4.72 22.61 20.22
N LEU A 340 -6.01 22.77 19.90
CA LEU A 340 -7.10 22.65 20.88
C LEU A 340 -7.15 21.26 21.52
N ARG A 341 -7.02 20.23 20.70
CA ARG A 341 -6.94 18.84 21.20
C ARG A 341 -5.65 18.60 22.00
N HIS A 342 -4.53 19.20 21.60
CA HIS A 342 -3.30 19.16 22.41
C HIS A 342 -3.51 19.86 23.76
N THR A 343 -4.23 20.97 23.77
CA THR A 343 -4.58 21.69 24.99
C THR A 343 -5.43 20.83 25.93
N PHE A 344 -6.43 20.12 25.42
CA PHE A 344 -7.21 19.17 26.19
C PHE A 344 -6.33 18.13 26.90
N ALA A 345 -5.47 17.44 26.14
CA ALA A 345 -4.58 16.43 26.70
C ALA A 345 -3.61 17.02 27.75
N SER A 346 -3.01 18.18 27.45
CA SER A 346 -2.09 18.86 28.37
C SER A 346 -2.77 19.29 29.66
N ARG A 347 -4.01 19.78 29.59
CA ARG A 347 -4.80 20.15 30.76
C ARG A 347 -5.11 18.95 31.67
N LEU A 348 -5.50 17.82 31.08
CA LEU A 348 -5.74 16.58 31.83
C LEU A 348 -4.48 16.10 32.56
N VAL A 349 -3.34 16.06 31.85
CA VAL A 349 -2.06 15.64 32.46
C VAL A 349 -1.65 16.59 33.59
N ASN A 350 -1.77 17.90 33.36
CA ASN A 350 -1.47 18.91 34.40
C ASN A 350 -2.42 18.82 35.61
N SER A 351 -3.63 18.27 35.43
CA SER A 351 -4.60 18.01 36.52
C SER A 351 -4.36 16.66 37.20
N GLY A 352 -3.28 15.94 36.86
CA GLY A 352 -2.91 14.68 37.50
C GLY A 352 -3.58 13.43 36.92
N VAL A 353 -4.33 13.56 35.82
CA VAL A 353 -4.91 12.41 35.10
C VAL A 353 -3.79 11.55 34.52
N SER A 354 -3.86 10.24 34.70
CA SER A 354 -2.84 9.31 34.18
C SER A 354 -2.74 9.34 32.67
N LEU A 355 -1.53 9.11 32.12
CA LEU A 355 -1.33 9.04 30.67
C LEU A 355 -2.15 7.92 30.02
N TYR A 356 -2.49 6.88 30.76
CA TYR A 356 -3.34 5.81 30.27
C TYR A 356 -4.78 6.30 30.05
N GLU A 357 -5.37 6.96 31.05
CA GLU A 357 -6.71 7.55 30.94
C GLU A 357 -6.77 8.63 29.84
N VAL A 358 -5.73 9.47 29.75
CA VAL A 358 -5.61 10.45 28.65
C VAL A 358 -5.58 9.76 27.29
N LYS A 359 -4.87 8.64 27.17
CA LYS A 359 -4.86 7.83 25.93
C LYS A 359 -6.26 7.37 25.55
N GLU A 360 -7.02 6.83 26.50
CA GLU A 360 -8.38 6.34 26.28
C GLU A 360 -9.34 7.49 25.91
N LEU A 361 -9.32 8.59 26.65
CA LEU A 361 -10.13 9.80 26.37
C LEU A 361 -9.82 10.38 25.00
N MET A 362 -8.55 10.40 24.61
CA MET A 362 -8.11 10.89 23.31
C MET A 362 -8.41 9.89 22.16
N GLY A 363 -8.62 8.61 22.45
CA GLY A 363 -8.73 7.56 21.45
C GLY A 363 -7.44 7.39 20.64
N HIS A 364 -6.31 7.29 21.33
CA HIS A 364 -5.03 7.00 20.72
C HIS A 364 -4.84 5.49 20.58
N SER A 365 -4.67 5.00 19.38
CA SER A 365 -4.41 3.57 19.12
C SER A 365 -3.06 3.11 19.66
N ASP A 366 -2.06 4.01 19.70
CA ASP A 366 -0.71 3.75 20.19
C ASP A 366 -0.39 4.67 21.37
N PHE A 367 0.16 4.08 22.45
CA PHE A 367 0.57 4.82 23.66
C PHE A 367 1.66 5.86 23.35
N SER A 368 2.51 5.61 22.37
CA SER A 368 3.55 6.56 21.92
C SER A 368 2.98 7.93 21.52
N MET A 369 1.72 7.97 21.07
CA MET A 369 1.03 9.23 20.76
C MET A 369 0.72 10.06 22.01
N THR A 370 0.53 9.41 23.14
CA THR A 370 0.23 10.08 24.44
C THR A 370 1.52 10.35 25.22
N GLN A 371 2.55 9.54 25.05
CA GLN A 371 3.84 9.70 25.73
C GLN A 371 4.48 11.08 25.51
N ARG A 372 4.10 11.79 24.42
CA ARG A 372 4.53 13.18 24.20
C ARG A 372 4.14 14.17 25.29
N TYR A 373 3.17 13.83 26.14
CA TYR A 373 2.71 14.64 27.25
C TYR A 373 3.36 14.27 28.59
N SER A 374 4.19 13.23 28.66
CA SER A 374 4.80 12.75 29.90
C SER A 374 5.63 13.81 30.64
N HIS A 375 6.27 14.71 29.86
CA HIS A 375 7.06 15.80 30.42
C HIS A 375 6.23 16.87 31.19
N LEU A 376 4.89 16.84 31.04
CA LEU A 376 3.97 17.77 31.74
C LEU A 376 3.52 17.25 33.11
N SER A 377 3.92 16.05 33.52
CA SER A 377 3.55 15.42 34.80
C SER A 377 4.74 15.20 35.77
N PRO A 378 5.57 16.20 36.05
CA PRO A 378 6.64 16.03 37.05
C PRO A 378 6.09 15.93 38.48
N GLU A 379 4.94 16.56 38.79
CA GLU A 379 4.31 16.51 40.12
C GLU A 379 3.69 15.14 40.41
N GLY A 380 3.13 14.45 39.43
CA GLY A 380 2.67 13.07 39.56
C GLY A 380 3.76 12.12 40.03
N LEU A 381 4.97 12.29 39.49
CA LEU A 381 6.13 11.51 39.94
C LEU A 381 6.56 11.86 41.36
N ARG A 382 6.53 13.14 41.75
CA ARG A 382 6.82 13.59 43.13
C ARG A 382 5.80 13.07 44.11
N THR A 383 4.51 13.12 43.78
CA THR A 383 3.43 12.60 44.62
C THR A 383 3.54 11.09 44.78
N ALA A 384 3.88 10.35 43.71
CA ALA A 384 4.09 8.91 43.78
C ALA A 384 5.24 8.54 44.74
N ILE A 385 6.33 9.33 44.79
CA ILE A 385 7.43 9.13 45.74
C ILE A 385 6.99 9.47 47.18
N LYS A 386 6.25 10.59 47.38
CA LYS A 386 5.74 10.94 48.71
C LYS A 386 4.81 9.87 49.31
N ASN A 387 4.00 9.22 48.47
CA ASN A 387 3.13 8.13 48.92
C ASN A 387 3.91 6.88 49.37
N LEU A 388 5.19 6.74 49.01
CA LEU A 388 6.07 5.69 49.57
C LEU A 388 6.59 6.03 50.95
N ASP A 389 6.72 7.31 51.26
CA ASP A 389 7.16 7.78 52.61
C ASP A 389 6.04 7.70 53.65
N GLU A 390 4.77 7.63 53.19
CA GLU A 390 3.56 7.60 54.05
C GLU A 390 3.05 6.17 54.33
N ASN A 391 3.62 5.13 53.69
CA ASN A 391 3.33 3.71 53.90
C ASN A 391 4.50 3.00 54.61
#